data_59511b3347129e77efac595b7ff02b9d
#
_entry.id   59511b3347129e77efac595b7ff02b9d
#
_cell.length_a   1.000
_cell.length_b   1.000
_cell.length_c   1.000
_cell.angle_alpha   90.00
_cell.angle_beta   90.00
_cell.angle_gamma   90.00
#
_symmetry.space_group_name_H-M   'P 1'
#
loop_
_entity.id
_entity.type
_entity.pdbx_description
1 polymer ?
#
loop_
_entity_poly.entity_id
_entity_poly.type
_entity_poly.pdbx_seq_one_letter_code
_entity_poly.pdbx_strand_id
1 'polypeptide(L)'
;MRFGKICISDKQYEYYHYIYIAMKKYTPTIPDTFMYQTQEDVLHNDGEEVATFEELSNKIAQLAFVNPSVLLFFRGQSIDYKVGISGKERTTLFPTMYRNYSSIRELDNRWNKLKIAENLLKEELNKHKSKDYRLATRKKLILWSILQHYEVTQTPLIDVTQSLQVACSFALLNNNNSYAYIYVIALPYYANRISVNSEEYLTNIRLLSIAPPKAKRPYRQEGFLIGEDDFDTKLNGNKDELDLSRRVVYKFKILTESFKNTSDWYMLPSETLLPSDDEVAEICNKVKLEINKQAYRNNQGEINELLGSFIARWQIIEHLLISRFQTTDNRGRYNLLTAIRYIDDPELRDKLNKLRQIRNQIVHGTFKSTIIPTQIDDLDQIHEQLQRYIERLDNISME
;
A
#
# COMPACT_ATOMS: atom_id res chain seq x y z
N MET A 1 -22.02 32.06 -33.10
CA MET A 1 -21.20 32.61 -32.00
C MET A 1 -20.04 31.67 -31.76
N ARG A 2 -18.82 32.11 -32.06
CA ARG A 2 -17.59 31.31 -31.85
C ARG A 2 -17.17 31.49 -30.39
N PHE A 3 -17.15 30.41 -29.63
CA PHE A 3 -16.54 30.40 -28.32
C PHE A 3 -15.01 30.44 -28.47
N GLY A 4 -14.39 31.53 -28.02
CA GLY A 4 -12.95 31.67 -27.95
C GLY A 4 -12.38 30.69 -26.91
N LYS A 5 -11.37 29.93 -27.33
CA LYS A 5 -10.52 29.15 -26.39
C LYS A 5 -9.75 30.14 -25.53
N ILE A 6 -10.07 30.20 -24.25
CA ILE A 6 -9.22 30.87 -23.26
C ILE A 6 -7.99 29.96 -23.06
N CYS A 7 -6.85 30.38 -23.58
CA CYS A 7 -5.56 29.76 -23.24
C CYS A 7 -5.18 30.19 -21.81
N ILE A 8 -5.40 29.35 -20.84
CA ILE A 8 -4.87 29.50 -19.48
C ILE A 8 -3.41 29.03 -19.53
N SER A 9 -2.46 29.86 -19.09
CA SER A 9 -1.05 29.50 -19.06
C SER A 9 -0.81 28.35 -18.07
N ASP A 10 0.16 27.47 -18.37
CA ASP A 10 0.50 26.31 -17.53
C ASP A 10 0.74 26.67 -16.05
N LYS A 11 1.29 27.86 -15.76
CA LYS A 11 1.45 28.37 -14.40
C LYS A 11 0.14 28.68 -13.66
N GLN A 12 -0.93 29.05 -14.37
CA GLN A 12 -2.25 29.24 -13.76
C GLN A 12 -2.93 27.89 -13.48
N TYR A 13 -2.67 26.88 -14.30
CA TYR A 13 -3.15 25.51 -14.07
C TYR A 13 -2.51 24.89 -12.82
N GLU A 14 -1.21 25.08 -12.60
CA GLU A 14 -0.53 24.65 -11.37
C GLU A 14 -1.08 25.37 -10.13
N TYR A 15 -1.37 26.67 -10.22
CA TYR A 15 -1.87 27.45 -9.08
C TYR A 15 -3.32 27.07 -8.71
N TYR A 16 -4.17 26.78 -9.67
CA TYR A 16 -5.54 26.30 -9.41
C TYR A 16 -5.57 24.84 -8.96
N HIS A 17 -4.64 24.00 -9.41
CA HIS A 17 -4.48 22.62 -8.93
C HIS A 17 -4.00 22.56 -7.46
N TYR A 18 -3.18 23.51 -7.04
CA TYR A 18 -2.70 23.62 -5.66
C TYR A 18 -3.78 24.02 -4.65
N ILE A 19 -4.86 24.70 -5.09
CA ILE A 19 -5.94 25.15 -4.19
C ILE A 19 -7.01 24.05 -3.97
N TYR A 20 -7.07 23.03 -4.81
CA TYR A 20 -8.22 22.11 -4.89
C TYR A 20 -8.05 20.71 -4.29
N ILE A 21 -6.91 20.31 -3.76
CA ILE A 21 -6.64 18.89 -3.47
C ILE A 21 -6.21 18.59 -2.03
N ALA A 22 -6.37 19.44 -1.06
CA ALA A 22 -6.01 19.11 0.31
C ALA A 22 -7.24 18.83 1.16
N MET A 23 -7.32 17.62 1.74
CA MET A 23 -8.24 17.35 2.84
C MET A 23 -8.13 18.47 3.87
N LYS A 24 -9.25 19.12 4.18
CA LYS A 24 -9.25 20.27 5.05
C LYS A 24 -8.78 19.89 6.45
N LYS A 25 -7.80 20.62 6.94
CA LYS A 25 -7.33 20.48 8.32
C LYS A 25 -8.45 20.92 9.26
N TYR A 26 -8.78 20.08 10.25
CA TYR A 26 -9.65 20.48 11.33
C TYR A 26 -8.81 21.17 12.42
N THR A 27 -9.24 22.32 12.90
CA THR A 27 -8.60 23.00 14.03
C THR A 27 -9.43 22.76 15.28
N PRO A 28 -9.02 21.86 16.19
CA PRO A 28 -9.78 21.54 17.39
C PRO A 28 -9.69 22.65 18.43
N THR A 29 -10.75 22.79 19.22
CA THR A 29 -10.68 23.44 20.52
C THR A 29 -10.22 22.41 21.56
N ILE A 30 -9.16 22.70 22.31
CA ILE A 30 -8.62 21.81 23.33
C ILE A 30 -8.78 22.51 24.69
N PRO A 31 -9.35 21.83 25.72
CA PRO A 31 -9.49 22.42 27.06
C PRO A 31 -8.14 22.74 27.70
N ASP A 32 -8.06 23.86 28.46
CA ASP A 32 -6.82 24.30 29.13
C ASP A 32 -6.25 23.29 30.14
N THR A 33 -7.06 22.34 30.59
CA THR A 33 -6.67 21.26 31.50
C THR A 33 -5.89 20.13 30.85
N PHE A 34 -5.77 20.12 29.51
CA PHE A 34 -5.08 19.10 28.75
C PHE A 34 -3.58 19.42 28.63
N MET A 35 -2.75 18.38 28.51
CA MET A 35 -1.29 18.52 28.44
C MET A 35 -0.85 19.31 27.20
N TYR A 36 -1.48 19.09 26.07
CA TYR A 36 -1.16 19.74 24.80
C TYR A 36 -2.29 20.67 24.39
N GLN A 37 -1.96 21.89 23.96
CA GLN A 37 -2.93 22.95 23.68
C GLN A 37 -3.18 23.17 22.18
N THR A 38 -2.34 22.62 21.32
CA THR A 38 -2.46 22.73 19.88
C THR A 38 -2.44 21.35 19.21
N GLN A 39 -3.10 21.23 18.05
CA GLN A 39 -3.03 20.01 17.24
C GLN A 39 -1.59 19.68 16.85
N GLU A 40 -0.77 20.66 16.60
CA GLU A 40 0.65 20.49 16.26
C GLU A 40 1.40 19.79 17.41
N ASP A 41 1.21 20.28 18.66
CA ASP A 41 1.80 19.64 19.84
C ASP A 41 1.30 18.19 20.00
N VAL A 42 0.01 17.95 19.82
CA VAL A 42 -0.58 16.61 19.88
C VAL A 42 0.08 15.64 18.90
N LEU A 43 0.37 16.11 17.67
CA LEU A 43 0.95 15.25 16.62
C LEU A 43 2.45 15.02 16.80
N HIS A 44 3.20 15.99 17.37
CA HIS A 44 4.65 15.88 17.54
C HIS A 44 5.08 15.19 18.83
N ASN A 45 4.21 15.15 19.84
CA ASN A 45 4.51 14.51 21.12
C ASN A 45 4.01 13.06 21.19
N ASP A 46 4.28 12.37 22.29
CA ASP A 46 3.93 10.95 22.47
C ASP A 46 2.47 10.71 22.85
N GLY A 47 1.70 11.78 23.07
CA GLY A 47 0.32 11.70 23.57
C GLY A 47 0.24 11.84 25.08
N GLU A 48 -0.91 12.30 25.56
CA GLU A 48 -1.18 12.47 26.99
C GLU A 48 -1.43 11.10 27.64
N GLU A 49 -0.71 10.81 28.72
CA GLU A 49 -0.85 9.53 29.42
C GLU A 49 -2.16 9.49 30.22
N VAL A 50 -2.85 8.37 30.12
CA VAL A 50 -4.05 8.06 30.91
C VAL A 50 -3.94 6.63 31.45
N ALA A 51 -4.34 6.46 32.71
CA ALA A 51 -4.20 5.21 33.43
C ALA A 51 -5.48 4.36 33.48
N THR A 52 -6.66 5.00 33.36
CA THR A 52 -7.96 4.35 33.50
C THR A 52 -8.92 4.67 32.35
N PHE A 53 -9.91 3.82 32.14
CA PHE A 53 -10.95 4.06 31.14
C PHE A 53 -11.86 5.23 31.53
N GLU A 54 -12.13 5.40 32.83
CA GLU A 54 -12.93 6.51 33.35
C GLU A 54 -12.23 7.84 33.07
N GLU A 55 -10.93 7.95 33.36
CA GLU A 55 -10.13 9.14 33.04
C GLU A 55 -10.19 9.47 31.57
N LEU A 56 -9.95 8.46 30.70
CA LEU A 56 -10.04 8.63 29.25
C LEU A 56 -11.41 9.10 28.80
N SER A 57 -12.48 8.47 29.34
CA SER A 57 -13.87 8.82 29.01
C SER A 57 -14.22 10.24 29.40
N ASN A 58 -13.78 10.68 30.57
CA ASN A 58 -14.00 12.05 31.06
C ASN A 58 -13.29 13.09 30.15
N LYS A 59 -12.06 12.82 29.74
CA LYS A 59 -11.34 13.67 28.78
C LYS A 59 -12.02 13.71 27.41
N ILE A 60 -12.49 12.57 26.90
CA ILE A 60 -13.26 12.50 25.65
C ILE A 60 -14.55 13.33 25.74
N ALA A 61 -15.27 13.26 26.85
CA ALA A 61 -16.48 14.05 27.07
C ALA A 61 -16.19 15.56 27.03
N GLN A 62 -15.09 16.01 27.66
CA GLN A 62 -14.65 17.41 27.60
C GLN A 62 -14.33 17.84 26.16
N LEU A 63 -13.57 17.01 25.41
CA LEU A 63 -13.28 17.29 23.98
C LEU A 63 -14.56 17.38 23.14
N ALA A 64 -15.52 16.48 23.35
CA ALA A 64 -16.79 16.51 22.63
C ALA A 64 -17.58 17.78 22.94
N PHE A 65 -17.60 18.20 24.19
CA PHE A 65 -18.33 19.41 24.64
C PHE A 65 -17.80 20.68 23.97
N VAL A 66 -16.48 20.83 23.86
CA VAL A 66 -15.88 22.06 23.28
C VAL A 66 -15.75 22.01 21.75
N ASN A 67 -16.06 20.88 21.10
CA ASN A 67 -16.04 20.70 19.65
C ASN A 67 -17.41 20.29 19.10
N PRO A 68 -18.49 21.05 19.34
CA PRO A 68 -19.87 20.66 19.01
C PRO A 68 -20.17 20.63 17.51
N SER A 69 -19.30 21.17 16.66
CA SER A 69 -19.47 21.21 15.22
C SER A 69 -19.09 19.93 14.48
N VAL A 70 -18.53 18.93 15.21
CA VAL A 70 -18.05 17.67 14.65
C VAL A 70 -18.50 16.47 15.47
N LEU A 71 -18.42 15.30 14.86
CA LEU A 71 -18.53 14.01 15.55
C LEU A 71 -17.14 13.48 15.87
N LEU A 72 -16.95 12.96 17.06
CA LEU A 72 -15.71 12.32 17.47
C LEU A 72 -15.75 10.81 17.12
N PHE A 73 -14.71 10.36 16.48
CA PHE A 73 -14.45 8.95 16.19
C PHE A 73 -13.13 8.55 16.82
N PHE A 74 -12.97 7.26 17.05
CA PHE A 74 -11.81 6.70 17.72
C PHE A 74 -11.10 5.68 16.85
N ARG A 75 -9.77 5.65 17.00
CA ARG A 75 -8.93 4.61 16.45
C ARG A 75 -7.89 4.20 17.48
N GLY A 76 -7.88 2.91 17.83
CA GLY A 76 -6.88 2.32 18.70
C GLY A 76 -5.73 1.69 17.91
N GLN A 77 -4.49 1.90 18.38
CA GLN A 77 -3.28 1.28 17.80
C GLN A 77 -2.30 0.93 18.92
N SER A 78 -1.58 -0.18 18.75
CA SER A 78 -0.49 -0.58 19.67
C SER A 78 0.79 0.23 19.49
N ILE A 79 0.93 0.96 18.37
CA ILE A 79 2.13 1.74 18.02
C ILE A 79 1.68 3.08 17.43
N ASP A 80 2.38 4.15 17.80
CA ASP A 80 2.25 5.48 17.17
C ASP A 80 3.18 5.53 15.94
N TYR A 81 2.59 5.51 14.74
CA TYR A 81 3.35 5.60 13.49
C TYR A 81 3.71 7.05 13.22
N LYS A 82 5.00 7.34 13.19
CA LYS A 82 5.55 8.68 12.96
C LYS A 82 6.33 8.75 11.66
N VAL A 83 6.36 9.91 11.01
CA VAL A 83 7.23 10.24 9.89
C VAL A 83 7.96 11.56 10.18
N GLY A 84 9.15 11.71 9.62
CA GLY A 84 9.99 12.90 9.80
C GLY A 84 11.45 12.53 10.05
N ILE A 85 12.26 13.55 10.29
CA ILE A 85 13.67 13.41 10.68
C ILE A 85 13.70 13.32 12.21
N SER A 86 14.62 12.53 12.75
CA SER A 86 14.81 12.38 14.20
C SER A 86 14.75 13.72 14.94
N GLY A 87 13.89 13.81 15.95
CA GLY A 87 13.61 15.02 16.74
C GLY A 87 12.59 15.99 16.11
N LYS A 88 12.07 15.71 14.90
CA LYS A 88 10.97 16.44 14.25
C LYS A 88 9.95 15.47 13.61
N GLU A 89 9.76 14.34 14.25
CA GLU A 89 8.80 13.34 13.82
C GLU A 89 7.38 13.73 14.21
N ARG A 90 6.42 13.46 13.34
CA ARG A 90 5.00 13.64 13.64
C ARG A 90 4.20 12.38 13.42
N THR A 91 3.18 12.19 14.23
CA THR A 91 2.17 11.13 14.07
C THR A 91 1.47 11.23 12.72
N THR A 92 1.26 10.07 12.09
CA THR A 92 0.54 9.96 10.82
C THR A 92 -0.53 8.89 10.86
N LEU A 93 -1.64 9.14 10.13
CA LEU A 93 -2.74 8.20 9.96
C LEU A 93 -3.01 7.94 8.48
N PHE A 94 -2.00 7.44 7.77
CA PHE A 94 -2.18 7.08 6.36
C PHE A 94 -3.04 5.83 6.19
N PRO A 95 -3.97 5.82 5.22
CA PRO A 95 -4.54 4.59 4.69
C PRO A 95 -3.46 3.61 4.24
N THR A 96 -3.75 2.30 4.30
CA THR A 96 -2.78 1.25 3.98
C THR A 96 -2.23 1.36 2.55
N MET A 97 -3.03 1.89 1.62
CA MET A 97 -2.63 2.17 0.23
C MET A 97 -1.38 3.04 0.15
N TYR A 98 -1.27 4.03 1.03
CA TYR A 98 -0.24 5.09 0.97
C TYR A 98 0.90 4.91 1.97
N ARG A 99 0.94 3.80 2.72
CA ARG A 99 2.03 3.53 3.68
C ARG A 99 3.25 2.97 2.96
N ASN A 100 4.42 3.53 3.27
CA ASN A 100 5.74 2.96 2.95
C ASN A 100 5.88 2.42 1.50
N TYR A 101 5.32 3.12 0.51
CA TYR A 101 5.61 2.78 -0.89
C TYR A 101 6.91 3.46 -1.33
N SER A 102 7.70 2.74 -2.10
CA SER A 102 9.05 3.16 -2.54
C SER A 102 9.02 3.90 -3.89
N SER A 103 7.98 3.70 -4.68
CA SER A 103 7.86 4.26 -6.02
C SER A 103 6.40 4.41 -6.47
N ILE A 104 6.16 5.28 -7.45
CA ILE A 104 4.85 5.44 -8.11
C ILE A 104 4.40 4.10 -8.71
N ARG A 105 5.31 3.33 -9.29
CA ARG A 105 5.00 2.00 -9.85
C ARG A 105 4.47 1.03 -8.79
N GLU A 106 5.02 1.06 -7.58
CA GLU A 106 4.50 0.25 -6.47
C GLU A 106 3.08 0.68 -6.10
N LEU A 107 2.81 1.98 -6.07
CA LEU A 107 1.48 2.50 -5.79
C LEU A 107 0.48 2.10 -6.88
N ASP A 108 0.86 2.19 -8.16
CA ASP A 108 0.04 1.72 -9.29
C ASP A 108 -0.27 0.23 -9.17
N ASN A 109 0.71 -0.58 -8.76
CA ASN A 109 0.51 -2.01 -8.50
C ASN A 109 -0.48 -2.26 -7.35
N ARG A 110 -0.44 -1.44 -6.29
CA ARG A 110 -1.42 -1.54 -5.18
C ARG A 110 -2.84 -1.19 -5.66
N TRP A 111 -2.99 -0.15 -6.50
CA TRP A 111 -4.27 0.21 -7.10
C TRP A 111 -4.81 -0.88 -8.03
N ASN A 112 -3.94 -1.46 -8.87
CA ASN A 112 -4.32 -2.59 -9.73
C ASN A 112 -4.75 -3.80 -8.90
N LYS A 113 -4.04 -4.11 -7.82
CA LYS A 113 -4.40 -5.18 -6.88
C LYS A 113 -5.76 -4.92 -6.22
N LEU A 114 -6.04 -3.68 -5.81
CA LEU A 114 -7.34 -3.30 -5.26
C LEU A 114 -8.47 -3.49 -6.29
N LYS A 115 -8.25 -3.11 -7.54
CA LYS A 115 -9.22 -3.29 -8.63
C LYS A 115 -9.50 -4.77 -8.90
N ILE A 116 -8.48 -5.62 -8.88
CA ILE A 116 -8.64 -7.08 -9.00
C ILE A 116 -9.44 -7.62 -7.81
N ALA A 117 -9.09 -7.22 -6.59
CA ALA A 117 -9.79 -7.62 -5.37
C ALA A 117 -11.26 -7.20 -5.38
N GLU A 118 -11.57 -5.99 -5.84
CA GLU A 118 -12.93 -5.47 -6.00
C GLU A 118 -13.75 -6.37 -6.93
N ASN A 119 -13.21 -6.72 -8.09
CA ASN A 119 -13.91 -7.58 -9.06
C ASN A 119 -14.15 -8.98 -8.48
N LEU A 120 -13.14 -9.60 -7.88
CA LEU A 120 -13.26 -10.93 -7.27
C LEU A 120 -14.29 -10.93 -6.13
N LEU A 121 -14.25 -9.91 -5.25
CA LEU A 121 -15.23 -9.77 -4.17
C LEU A 121 -16.66 -9.60 -4.72
N LYS A 122 -16.82 -8.77 -5.75
CA LYS A 122 -18.10 -8.55 -6.42
C LYS A 122 -18.65 -9.85 -7.03
N GLU A 123 -17.79 -10.65 -7.67
CA GLU A 123 -18.15 -11.95 -8.22
C GLU A 123 -18.58 -12.93 -7.12
N GLU A 124 -17.81 -13.05 -6.04
CA GLU A 124 -18.14 -13.93 -4.91
C GLU A 124 -19.46 -13.53 -4.24
N LEU A 125 -19.65 -12.23 -3.98
CA LEU A 125 -20.91 -11.73 -3.38
C LEU A 125 -22.12 -11.95 -4.31
N ASN A 126 -21.97 -11.86 -5.63
CA ASN A 126 -23.04 -12.09 -6.60
C ASN A 126 -23.45 -13.57 -6.72
N LYS A 127 -22.61 -14.54 -6.29
CA LYS A 127 -22.99 -15.97 -6.21
C LYS A 127 -24.09 -16.18 -5.14
N HIS A 128 -24.18 -15.31 -4.15
CA HIS A 128 -25.25 -15.33 -3.16
C HIS A 128 -26.52 -14.69 -3.75
N LYS A 129 -27.62 -15.45 -3.78
CA LYS A 129 -28.91 -15.00 -4.37
C LYS A 129 -29.62 -13.94 -3.54
N SER A 130 -29.21 -13.67 -2.30
CA SER A 130 -29.82 -12.69 -1.42
C SER A 130 -29.71 -11.28 -1.95
N LYS A 131 -30.78 -10.48 -1.77
CA LYS A 131 -30.82 -9.06 -2.13
C LYS A 131 -29.73 -8.25 -1.39
N ASP A 132 -29.42 -8.62 -0.16
CA ASP A 132 -28.49 -7.89 0.69
C ASP A 132 -27.05 -7.93 0.13
N TYR A 133 -26.62 -9.10 -0.35
CA TYR A 133 -25.32 -9.22 -1.01
C TYR A 133 -25.24 -8.41 -2.31
N ARG A 134 -26.31 -8.41 -3.10
CA ARG A 134 -26.38 -7.62 -4.34
C ARG A 134 -26.37 -6.11 -4.07
N LEU A 135 -26.86 -5.64 -2.93
CA LEU A 135 -26.80 -4.23 -2.54
C LEU A 135 -25.34 -3.83 -2.26
N ALA A 136 -24.56 -4.68 -1.60
CA ALA A 136 -23.15 -4.43 -1.33
C ALA A 136 -22.32 -4.28 -2.62
N THR A 137 -22.69 -4.93 -3.72
CA THR A 137 -21.96 -4.84 -5.00
C THR A 137 -22.24 -3.59 -5.84
N ARG A 138 -23.19 -2.73 -5.43
CA ARG A 138 -23.62 -1.56 -6.21
C ARG A 138 -22.67 -0.37 -6.19
N LYS A 139 -21.82 -0.27 -5.16
CA LYS A 139 -20.91 0.86 -4.96
C LYS A 139 -19.52 0.37 -4.64
N LYS A 140 -18.51 0.88 -5.40
CA LYS A 140 -17.09 0.55 -5.16
C LYS A 140 -16.67 0.80 -3.71
N LEU A 141 -17.15 1.88 -3.09
CA LEU A 141 -16.84 2.22 -1.71
C LEU A 141 -17.29 1.17 -0.70
N ILE A 142 -18.40 0.46 -0.94
CA ILE A 142 -18.85 -0.63 -0.07
C ILE A 142 -17.89 -1.83 -0.22
N LEU A 143 -17.51 -2.17 -1.45
CA LEU A 143 -16.56 -3.25 -1.71
C LEU A 143 -15.19 -2.94 -1.09
N TRP A 144 -14.67 -1.73 -1.27
CA TRP A 144 -13.41 -1.30 -0.69
C TRP A 144 -13.45 -1.29 0.85
N SER A 145 -14.61 -0.89 1.44
CA SER A 145 -14.81 -0.95 2.88
C SER A 145 -14.75 -2.37 3.40
N ILE A 146 -15.35 -3.34 2.71
CA ILE A 146 -15.28 -4.76 3.06
C ILE A 146 -13.83 -5.24 2.91
N LEU A 147 -13.17 -4.95 1.79
CA LEU A 147 -11.78 -5.35 1.56
C LEU A 147 -10.82 -4.80 2.62
N GLN A 148 -11.02 -3.55 3.07
CA GLN A 148 -10.27 -2.94 4.17
C GLN A 148 -10.56 -3.62 5.49
N HIS A 149 -11.82 -3.71 5.87
CA HIS A 149 -12.27 -4.17 7.18
C HIS A 149 -11.95 -5.65 7.45
N TYR A 150 -11.89 -6.45 6.38
CA TYR A 150 -11.47 -7.85 6.41
C TYR A 150 -10.00 -8.07 6.02
N GLU A 151 -9.22 -6.99 5.89
CA GLU A 151 -7.76 -7.02 5.64
C GLU A 151 -7.37 -7.85 4.40
N VAL A 152 -8.15 -7.72 3.33
CA VAL A 152 -7.91 -8.48 2.07
C VAL A 152 -6.77 -7.88 1.28
N THR A 153 -6.75 -6.55 1.12
CA THR A 153 -5.72 -5.81 0.40
C THR A 153 -5.61 -4.37 0.90
N GLN A 154 -4.57 -3.64 0.47
CA GLN A 154 -4.44 -2.22 0.78
C GLN A 154 -5.57 -1.43 0.13
N THR A 155 -6.10 -0.44 0.86
CA THR A 155 -7.16 0.45 0.40
C THR A 155 -6.87 1.90 0.78
N PRO A 156 -7.53 2.89 0.12
CA PRO A 156 -7.41 4.31 0.48
C PRO A 156 -8.30 4.69 1.69
N LEU A 157 -8.72 3.72 2.49
CA LEU A 157 -9.59 3.90 3.64
C LEU A 157 -8.91 3.45 4.93
N ILE A 158 -9.32 4.03 6.07
CA ILE A 158 -8.98 3.52 7.40
C ILE A 158 -10.24 3.21 8.21
N ASP A 159 -10.13 2.21 9.09
CA ASP A 159 -11.19 1.86 10.03
C ASP A 159 -11.17 2.80 11.23
N VAL A 160 -12.35 3.27 11.61
CA VAL A 160 -12.62 4.03 12.82
C VAL A 160 -13.92 3.56 13.44
N THR A 161 -14.13 3.87 14.71
CA THR A 161 -15.35 3.51 15.46
C THR A 161 -15.82 4.67 16.32
N GLN A 162 -17.11 4.70 16.66
CA GLN A 162 -17.64 5.61 17.66
C GLN A 162 -17.58 5.01 19.08
N SER A 163 -17.25 3.72 19.19
CA SER A 163 -17.13 3.03 20.47
C SER A 163 -15.73 3.15 21.03
N LEU A 164 -15.59 3.92 22.11
CA LEU A 164 -14.32 4.04 22.82
C LEU A 164 -13.83 2.69 23.34
N GLN A 165 -14.78 1.83 23.82
CA GLN A 165 -14.46 0.49 24.28
C GLN A 165 -13.85 -0.39 23.16
N VAL A 166 -14.41 -0.33 21.95
CA VAL A 166 -13.87 -1.05 20.78
C VAL A 166 -12.49 -0.54 20.43
N ALA A 167 -12.29 0.78 20.40
CA ALA A 167 -10.98 1.38 20.08
C ALA A 167 -9.91 0.96 21.10
N CYS A 168 -10.21 1.04 22.41
CA CYS A 168 -9.30 0.60 23.47
C CYS A 168 -9.01 -0.91 23.36
N SER A 169 -10.02 -1.73 23.08
CA SER A 169 -9.83 -3.17 22.91
C SER A 169 -8.88 -3.48 21.74
N PHE A 170 -9.00 -2.79 20.60
CA PHE A 170 -8.06 -2.95 19.49
C PHE A 170 -6.66 -2.46 19.82
N ALA A 171 -6.52 -1.36 20.54
CA ALA A 171 -5.22 -0.84 20.96
C ALA A 171 -4.44 -1.83 21.83
N LEU A 172 -5.18 -2.60 22.65
CA LEU A 172 -4.63 -3.56 23.61
C LEU A 172 -4.62 -5.01 23.10
N LEU A 173 -5.29 -5.30 21.98
CA LEU A 173 -5.36 -6.64 21.39
C LEU A 173 -3.97 -7.07 20.93
N ASN A 174 -3.47 -8.20 21.50
CA ASN A 174 -2.13 -8.72 21.20
C ASN A 174 -0.99 -7.71 21.45
N ASN A 175 -1.22 -6.69 22.27
CA ASN A 175 -0.22 -5.67 22.58
C ASN A 175 0.66 -6.12 23.76
N ASN A 176 1.96 -6.28 23.49
CA ASN A 176 3.00 -6.59 24.49
C ASN A 176 3.81 -5.34 24.89
N ASN A 177 3.49 -4.15 24.34
CA ASN A 177 4.17 -2.91 24.69
C ASN A 177 3.61 -2.35 26.00
N SER A 178 4.40 -1.53 26.69
CA SER A 178 3.97 -0.83 27.92
C SER A 178 2.85 0.18 27.66
N TYR A 179 2.67 0.58 26.40
CA TYR A 179 1.74 1.61 25.99
C TYR A 179 0.93 1.18 24.76
N ALA A 180 -0.24 1.80 24.59
CA ALA A 180 -1.02 1.81 23.37
C ALA A 180 -1.58 3.23 23.15
N TYR A 181 -2.17 3.47 21.98
CA TYR A 181 -2.58 4.82 21.57
C TYR A 181 -4.02 4.86 21.13
N ILE A 182 -4.74 5.91 21.56
CA ILE A 182 -6.09 6.25 21.13
C ILE A 182 -6.07 7.59 20.43
N TYR A 183 -6.45 7.58 19.17
CA TYR A 183 -6.62 8.80 18.37
C TYR A 183 -8.08 9.20 18.37
N VAL A 184 -8.33 10.47 18.72
CA VAL A 184 -9.63 11.12 18.65
C VAL A 184 -9.69 11.89 17.34
N ILE A 185 -10.62 11.55 16.45
CA ILE A 185 -10.69 12.04 15.09
C ILE A 185 -12.00 12.81 14.89
N ALA A 186 -11.91 14.04 14.38
CA ALA A 186 -13.06 14.89 14.10
C ALA A 186 -13.59 14.64 12.69
N LEU A 187 -14.84 14.24 12.57
CA LEU A 187 -15.53 14.11 11.30
C LEU A 187 -16.74 15.06 11.24
N PRO A 188 -17.08 15.61 10.06
CA PRO A 188 -18.29 16.38 9.90
C PRO A 188 -19.52 15.51 10.17
N TYR A 189 -20.63 16.15 10.54
CA TYR A 189 -21.90 15.46 10.70
C TYR A 189 -22.31 14.77 9.40
N TYR A 190 -22.86 13.59 9.49
CA TYR A 190 -23.31 12.80 8.35
C TYR A 190 -24.77 12.38 8.51
N ALA A 191 -25.54 12.44 7.41
CA ALA A 191 -26.95 12.03 7.39
C ALA A 191 -27.13 10.65 6.76
N ASN A 192 -26.23 10.22 5.88
CA ASN A 192 -26.36 9.02 5.07
C ASN A 192 -25.34 7.92 5.47
N ARG A 193 -25.62 6.68 5.03
CA ARG A 193 -24.72 5.52 5.26
C ARG A 193 -23.38 5.63 4.52
N ILE A 194 -23.37 6.37 3.40
CA ILE A 194 -22.16 6.83 2.71
C ILE A 194 -22.34 8.33 2.56
N SER A 195 -21.44 9.11 3.11
CA SER A 195 -21.43 10.56 3.02
C SER A 195 -20.10 11.01 2.42
N VAL A 196 -20.18 11.81 1.38
CA VAL A 196 -19.04 12.51 0.77
C VAL A 196 -19.23 13.98 1.09
N ASN A 197 -18.26 14.57 1.75
CA ASN A 197 -18.22 16.00 2.05
C ASN A 197 -17.13 16.64 1.19
N SER A 198 -17.55 17.27 0.08
CA SER A 198 -16.63 17.89 -0.88
C SER A 198 -15.94 19.14 -0.35
N GLU A 199 -16.47 19.80 0.69
CA GLU A 199 -15.83 20.97 1.31
C GLU A 199 -14.71 20.57 2.27
N GLU A 200 -14.82 19.40 2.86
CA GLU A 200 -13.83 18.83 3.80
C GLU A 200 -12.94 17.77 3.11
N TYR A 201 -13.22 17.42 1.85
CA TYR A 201 -12.59 16.38 1.05
C TYR A 201 -12.53 15.03 1.78
N LEU A 202 -13.66 14.65 2.38
CA LEU A 202 -13.78 13.46 3.22
C LEU A 202 -14.94 12.56 2.80
N THR A 203 -14.65 11.27 2.70
CA THR A 203 -15.66 10.21 2.63
C THR A 203 -15.78 9.51 3.96
N ASN A 204 -17.03 9.33 4.43
CA ASN A 204 -17.37 8.55 5.61
C ASN A 204 -18.36 7.45 5.23
N ILE A 205 -18.05 6.20 5.60
CA ILE A 205 -18.83 5.02 5.26
C ILE A 205 -19.21 4.30 6.55
N ARG A 206 -20.49 4.27 6.86
CA ARG A 206 -21.04 3.54 8.01
C ARG A 206 -21.20 2.06 7.65
N LEU A 207 -20.11 1.30 7.73
CA LEU A 207 -20.07 -0.09 7.26
C LEU A 207 -21.08 -0.97 8.01
N LEU A 208 -21.24 -0.79 9.31
CA LEU A 208 -22.21 -1.53 10.13
C LEU A 208 -23.67 -1.48 9.60
N SER A 209 -24.02 -0.48 8.79
CA SER A 209 -25.38 -0.32 8.26
C SER A 209 -25.53 -0.62 6.77
N ILE A 210 -24.43 -0.95 6.08
CA ILE A 210 -24.43 -1.25 4.63
C ILE A 210 -23.78 -2.60 4.29
N ALA A 211 -23.02 -3.18 5.20
CA ALA A 211 -22.49 -4.53 5.04
C ALA A 211 -23.63 -5.56 4.98
N PRO A 212 -23.45 -6.70 4.32
CA PRO A 212 -24.41 -7.78 4.37
C PRO A 212 -24.72 -8.20 5.82
N PRO A 213 -25.95 -8.57 6.17
CA PRO A 213 -26.35 -8.87 7.56
C PRO A 213 -25.53 -9.98 8.23
N LYS A 214 -24.93 -10.87 7.44
CA LYS A 214 -24.06 -11.94 7.93
C LYS A 214 -22.59 -11.53 8.10
N ALA A 215 -22.26 -10.28 7.77
CA ALA A 215 -20.97 -9.66 8.07
C ALA A 215 -20.97 -9.24 9.54
N LYS A 216 -20.46 -10.08 10.43
CA LYS A 216 -20.54 -9.84 11.88
C LYS A 216 -19.54 -8.82 12.38
N ARG A 217 -18.34 -8.76 11.80
CA ARG A 217 -17.28 -7.81 12.20
C ARG A 217 -17.75 -6.36 12.22
N PRO A 218 -18.39 -5.79 11.17
CA PRO A 218 -18.82 -4.40 11.17
C PRO A 218 -19.76 -4.04 12.33
N TYR A 219 -20.62 -4.97 12.74
CA TYR A 219 -21.50 -4.76 13.87
C TYR A 219 -20.79 -4.84 15.21
N ARG A 220 -19.90 -5.83 15.39
CA ARG A 220 -19.16 -6.03 16.64
C ARG A 220 -18.14 -4.93 16.88
N GLN A 221 -17.63 -4.33 15.82
CA GLN A 221 -16.62 -3.28 15.89
C GLN A 221 -17.24 -1.88 15.77
N GLU A 222 -18.57 -1.78 15.64
CA GLU A 222 -19.26 -0.51 15.33
C GLU A 222 -18.52 0.25 14.21
N GLY A 223 -18.27 -0.50 13.10
CA GLY A 223 -17.28 -0.14 12.11
C GLY A 223 -17.72 0.96 11.14
N PHE A 224 -16.87 1.96 11.04
CA PHE A 224 -16.90 3.01 10.01
C PHE A 224 -15.57 3.03 9.27
N LEU A 225 -15.61 3.50 8.04
CA LEU A 225 -14.39 3.76 7.27
C LEU A 225 -14.38 5.20 6.79
N ILE A 226 -13.19 5.76 6.81
CA ILE A 226 -12.96 7.12 6.35
C ILE A 226 -11.80 7.16 5.37
N GLY A 227 -11.85 8.12 4.45
CA GLY A 227 -10.81 8.38 3.48
C GLY A 227 -11.05 9.72 2.81
N GLU A 228 -10.22 10.04 1.85
CA GLU A 228 -10.41 11.19 0.98
C GLU A 228 -11.63 11.00 0.09
N ASP A 229 -12.21 12.08 -0.45
CA ASP A 229 -13.38 12.00 -1.33
C ASP A 229 -13.04 11.70 -2.78
N ASP A 230 -11.86 12.10 -3.26
CA ASP A 230 -11.37 11.84 -4.61
C ASP A 230 -10.31 10.72 -4.63
N PHE A 231 -10.77 9.51 -4.96
CA PHE A 231 -9.91 8.33 -5.08
C PHE A 231 -9.33 8.12 -6.48
N ASP A 232 -9.70 8.95 -7.46
CA ASP A 232 -9.27 8.82 -8.85
C ASP A 232 -8.05 9.70 -9.17
N THR A 233 -7.65 10.58 -8.27
CA THR A 233 -6.46 11.40 -8.44
C THR A 233 -5.21 10.53 -8.43
N LYS A 234 -4.57 10.43 -9.58
CA LYS A 234 -3.17 10.06 -9.65
C LYS A 234 -2.42 11.00 -8.73
N LEU A 235 -1.61 10.47 -7.82
CA LEU A 235 -0.80 11.25 -6.89
C LEU A 235 0.13 12.23 -7.65
N ASN A 236 -0.44 13.30 -8.14
CA ASN A 236 0.30 14.45 -8.63
C ASN A 236 0.56 15.47 -7.50
N GLY A 237 0.05 15.17 -6.29
CA GLY A 237 0.12 16.03 -5.11
C GLY A 237 1.05 15.49 -4.02
N ASN A 238 1.21 16.28 -2.97
CA ASN A 238 1.99 15.94 -1.80
C ASN A 238 1.32 14.79 -1.04
N LYS A 239 2.05 13.69 -0.76
CA LYS A 239 1.57 12.55 0.04
C LYS A 239 0.96 12.98 1.38
N ASP A 240 1.45 14.06 1.97
CA ASP A 240 0.96 14.58 3.25
C ASP A 240 -0.52 15.00 3.20
N GLU A 241 -1.06 15.27 2.03
CA GLU A 241 -2.47 15.64 1.83
C GLU A 241 -3.41 14.47 2.10
N LEU A 242 -2.92 13.24 1.94
CA LEU A 242 -3.65 11.98 2.18
C LEU A 242 -3.60 11.54 3.65
N ASP A 243 -2.91 12.29 4.51
CA ASP A 243 -2.73 11.96 5.90
C ASP A 243 -3.94 12.39 6.74
N LEU A 244 -4.71 11.42 7.20
CA LEU A 244 -5.87 11.64 8.05
C LEU A 244 -5.52 12.17 9.46
N SER A 245 -4.23 12.28 9.83
CA SER A 245 -3.81 12.96 11.05
C SER A 245 -4.24 14.42 11.10
N ARG A 246 -4.52 15.06 9.95
CA ARG A 246 -5.13 16.40 9.85
C ARG A 246 -6.49 16.52 10.54
N ARG A 247 -7.13 15.40 10.81
CA ARG A 247 -8.44 15.32 11.48
C ARG A 247 -8.33 14.91 12.96
N VAL A 248 -7.11 14.63 13.45
CA VAL A 248 -6.88 14.30 14.87
C VAL A 248 -7.15 15.50 15.74
N VAL A 249 -8.09 15.35 16.67
CA VAL A 249 -8.39 16.34 17.72
C VAL A 249 -7.38 16.20 18.84
N TYR A 250 -7.16 14.94 19.28
CA TYR A 250 -6.27 14.63 20.39
C TYR A 250 -5.73 13.20 20.30
N LYS A 251 -4.63 12.93 21.01
CA LYS A 251 -4.00 11.62 21.09
C LYS A 251 -3.70 11.29 22.56
N PHE A 252 -4.21 10.14 23.00
CA PHE A 252 -3.94 9.60 24.32
C PHE A 252 -3.00 8.41 24.24
N LYS A 253 -2.11 8.32 25.23
CA LYS A 253 -1.20 7.21 25.46
C LYS A 253 -1.71 6.45 26.68
N ILE A 254 -2.26 5.25 26.46
CA ILE A 254 -2.81 4.42 27.52
C ILE A 254 -1.74 3.50 28.11
N LEU A 255 -1.63 3.47 29.44
CA LEU A 255 -0.72 2.60 30.17
C LEU A 255 -1.28 1.17 30.18
N THR A 256 -0.70 0.26 29.38
CA THR A 256 -1.26 -1.07 29.08
C THR A 256 -1.62 -1.87 30.35
N GLU A 257 -0.70 -1.95 31.32
CA GLU A 257 -0.91 -2.72 32.55
C GLU A 257 -1.98 -2.08 33.45
N SER A 258 -1.86 -0.77 33.70
CA SER A 258 -2.82 -0.06 34.55
C SER A 258 -4.23 -0.13 33.96
N PHE A 259 -4.33 0.11 32.66
CA PHE A 259 -5.60 0.15 31.95
C PHE A 259 -6.29 -1.22 31.90
N LYS A 260 -5.55 -2.33 31.74
CA LYS A 260 -6.10 -3.69 31.76
C LYS A 260 -6.61 -4.13 33.14
N ASN A 261 -6.03 -3.56 34.21
CA ASN A 261 -6.32 -3.96 35.60
C ASN A 261 -7.35 -3.07 36.28
N THR A 262 -7.95 -2.08 35.57
CA THR A 262 -9.03 -1.26 36.15
C THR A 262 -10.35 -2.05 36.21
N SER A 263 -11.17 -1.72 37.19
CA SER A 263 -12.51 -2.34 37.39
C SER A 263 -13.62 -1.62 36.62
N ASP A 264 -13.33 -0.48 36.03
CA ASP A 264 -14.29 0.43 35.38
C ASP A 264 -14.58 0.07 33.91
N TRP A 265 -13.82 -0.88 33.32
CA TRP A 265 -14.07 -1.38 31.98
C TRP A 265 -13.55 -2.82 31.84
N TYR A 266 -13.90 -3.46 30.73
CA TYR A 266 -13.33 -4.75 30.32
C TYR A 266 -12.94 -4.72 28.85
N MET A 267 -11.82 -5.33 28.53
CA MET A 267 -11.40 -5.53 27.15
C MET A 267 -12.30 -6.53 26.43
N LEU A 268 -12.82 -6.17 25.27
CA LEU A 268 -13.59 -7.09 24.46
C LEU A 268 -12.68 -8.25 23.99
N PRO A 269 -13.14 -9.51 24.14
CA PRO A 269 -12.38 -10.67 23.66
C PRO A 269 -12.15 -10.62 22.15
N SER A 270 -11.06 -11.23 21.68
CA SER A 270 -10.74 -11.31 20.24
C SER A 270 -11.86 -11.94 19.43
N GLU A 271 -12.53 -12.97 19.98
CA GLU A 271 -13.64 -13.67 19.35
C GLU A 271 -14.89 -12.79 19.21
N THR A 272 -15.02 -11.77 20.06
CA THR A 272 -16.10 -10.78 19.94
C THR A 272 -15.79 -9.80 18.81
N LEU A 273 -14.56 -9.29 18.75
CA LEU A 273 -14.14 -8.34 17.72
C LEU A 273 -13.96 -9.00 16.35
N LEU A 274 -13.46 -10.23 16.32
CA LEU A 274 -13.11 -11.01 15.13
C LEU A 274 -13.81 -12.37 15.15
N PRO A 275 -15.15 -12.40 15.00
CA PRO A 275 -15.91 -13.65 15.09
C PRO A 275 -15.49 -14.65 14.00
N SER A 276 -15.34 -15.91 14.39
CA SER A 276 -14.94 -17.00 13.49
C SER A 276 -16.09 -17.44 12.56
N ASP A 277 -17.34 -17.21 12.96
CA ASP A 277 -18.58 -17.59 12.25
C ASP A 277 -19.12 -16.43 11.37
N ASP A 278 -18.25 -15.68 10.71
CA ASP A 278 -18.57 -14.56 9.83
C ASP A 278 -18.49 -15.00 8.35
N GLU A 279 -19.67 -15.12 7.70
CA GLU A 279 -19.76 -15.58 6.30
C GLU A 279 -19.00 -14.66 5.32
N VAL A 280 -18.97 -13.36 5.59
CA VAL A 280 -18.24 -12.41 4.73
C VAL A 280 -16.72 -12.54 4.95
N ALA A 281 -16.28 -12.92 6.16
CA ALA A 281 -14.88 -13.24 6.40
C ALA A 281 -14.42 -14.46 5.57
N GLU A 282 -15.26 -15.49 5.45
CA GLU A 282 -14.97 -16.65 4.60
C GLU A 282 -14.87 -16.26 3.12
N ILE A 283 -15.78 -15.42 2.63
CA ILE A 283 -15.73 -14.88 1.26
C ILE A 283 -14.44 -14.09 1.05
N CYS A 284 -14.11 -13.19 1.96
CA CYS A 284 -12.89 -12.37 1.91
C CYS A 284 -11.61 -13.23 1.94
N ASN A 285 -11.59 -14.31 2.71
CA ASN A 285 -10.46 -15.25 2.73
C ASN A 285 -10.29 -15.95 1.36
N LYS A 286 -11.38 -16.35 0.69
CA LYS A 286 -11.30 -16.90 -0.67
C LYS A 286 -10.73 -15.88 -1.67
N VAL A 287 -11.20 -14.64 -1.60
CA VAL A 287 -10.69 -13.54 -2.44
C VAL A 287 -9.19 -13.32 -2.18
N LYS A 288 -8.76 -13.28 -0.92
CA LYS A 288 -7.35 -13.11 -0.52
C LYS A 288 -6.46 -14.22 -1.08
N LEU A 289 -6.91 -15.47 -1.01
CA LEU A 289 -6.21 -16.62 -1.58
C LEU A 289 -6.08 -16.52 -3.11
N GLU A 290 -7.13 -16.10 -3.79
CA GLU A 290 -7.10 -15.98 -5.26
C GLU A 290 -6.19 -14.83 -5.73
N ILE A 291 -6.20 -13.69 -5.05
CA ILE A 291 -5.26 -12.58 -5.31
C ILE A 291 -3.81 -13.05 -5.17
N ASN A 292 -3.51 -13.81 -4.13
CA ASN A 292 -2.14 -14.30 -3.90
C ASN A 292 -1.71 -15.31 -4.98
N LYS A 293 -2.63 -16.16 -5.45
CA LYS A 293 -2.36 -17.07 -6.59
C LYS A 293 -2.10 -16.31 -7.87
N GLN A 294 -2.89 -15.26 -8.17
CA GLN A 294 -2.69 -14.44 -9.36
C GLN A 294 -1.37 -13.67 -9.31
N ALA A 295 -1.01 -13.10 -8.14
CA ALA A 295 0.27 -12.45 -7.93
C ALA A 295 1.45 -13.43 -8.17
N TYR A 296 1.35 -14.66 -7.67
CA TYR A 296 2.36 -15.70 -7.92
C TYR A 296 2.48 -16.06 -9.41
N ARG A 297 1.36 -16.22 -10.11
CA ARG A 297 1.34 -16.51 -11.56
C ARG A 297 1.94 -15.37 -12.37
N ASN A 298 1.63 -14.12 -12.02
CA ASN A 298 2.17 -12.95 -12.71
C ASN A 298 3.69 -12.84 -12.49
N ASN A 299 4.17 -13.01 -11.27
CA ASN A 299 5.61 -13.04 -10.98
C ASN A 299 6.32 -14.17 -11.73
N GLN A 300 5.71 -15.34 -11.84
CA GLN A 300 6.28 -16.45 -12.62
C GLN A 300 6.29 -16.14 -14.13
N GLY A 301 5.25 -15.45 -14.62
CA GLY A 301 5.18 -14.97 -16.00
C GLY A 301 6.29 -13.96 -16.32
N GLU A 302 6.47 -12.95 -15.46
CA GLU A 302 7.54 -11.95 -15.59
C GLU A 302 8.94 -12.60 -15.53
N ILE A 303 9.16 -13.55 -14.62
CA ILE A 303 10.41 -14.30 -14.54
C ILE A 303 10.66 -15.08 -15.84
N ASN A 304 9.65 -15.77 -16.36
CA ASN A 304 9.78 -16.53 -17.61
C ASN A 304 10.06 -15.62 -18.82
N GLU A 305 9.45 -14.43 -18.86
CA GLU A 305 9.71 -13.44 -19.90
C GLU A 305 11.15 -12.88 -19.82
N LEU A 306 11.63 -12.57 -18.61
CA LEU A 306 13.01 -12.14 -18.40
C LEU A 306 14.02 -13.23 -18.80
N LEU A 307 13.77 -14.49 -18.42
CA LEU A 307 14.59 -15.63 -18.80
C LEU A 307 14.60 -15.82 -20.32
N GLY A 308 13.45 -15.73 -20.97
CA GLY A 308 13.32 -15.80 -22.42
C GLY A 308 14.08 -14.67 -23.14
N SER A 309 13.96 -13.45 -22.63
CA SER A 309 14.68 -12.28 -23.14
C SER A 309 16.20 -12.42 -23.00
N PHE A 310 16.67 -12.92 -21.86
CA PHE A 310 18.10 -13.21 -21.65
C PHE A 310 18.60 -14.26 -22.67
N ILE A 311 17.91 -15.38 -22.83
CA ILE A 311 18.33 -16.43 -23.76
C ILE A 311 18.35 -15.93 -25.21
N ALA A 312 17.34 -15.15 -25.63
CA ALA A 312 17.29 -14.60 -26.98
C ALA A 312 18.49 -13.68 -27.28
N ARG A 313 18.85 -12.77 -26.36
CA ARG A 313 20.01 -11.90 -26.51
C ARG A 313 21.32 -12.68 -26.48
N TRP A 314 21.44 -13.66 -25.62
CA TRP A 314 22.60 -14.54 -25.57
C TRP A 314 22.80 -15.29 -26.87
N GLN A 315 21.74 -15.78 -27.53
CA GLN A 315 21.83 -16.48 -28.81
C GLN A 315 22.45 -15.61 -29.89
N ILE A 316 22.20 -14.31 -29.90
CA ILE A 316 22.82 -13.36 -30.84
C ILE A 316 24.34 -13.31 -30.60
N ILE A 317 24.78 -13.19 -29.35
CA ILE A 317 26.19 -13.20 -28.98
C ILE A 317 26.86 -14.54 -29.37
N GLU A 318 26.21 -15.67 -29.07
CA GLU A 318 26.68 -16.99 -29.37
C GLU A 318 26.88 -17.18 -30.90
N HIS A 319 25.91 -16.69 -31.68
CA HIS A 319 25.98 -16.74 -33.14
C HIS A 319 27.15 -15.90 -33.67
N LEU A 320 27.39 -14.71 -33.17
CA LEU A 320 28.51 -13.86 -33.54
C LEU A 320 29.86 -14.53 -33.25
N LEU A 321 30.01 -15.13 -32.07
CA LEU A 321 31.24 -15.83 -31.67
C LEU A 321 31.51 -17.04 -32.54
N ILE A 322 30.50 -17.85 -32.80
CA ILE A 322 30.63 -19.07 -33.63
C ILE A 322 30.93 -18.71 -35.08
N SER A 323 30.24 -17.73 -35.66
CA SER A 323 30.44 -17.32 -37.06
C SER A 323 31.82 -16.74 -37.30
N ARG A 324 32.37 -15.96 -36.32
CA ARG A 324 33.68 -15.31 -36.48
C ARG A 324 34.83 -16.28 -36.26
N PHE A 325 34.79 -17.11 -35.23
CA PHE A 325 35.91 -17.95 -34.83
C PHE A 325 35.84 -19.39 -35.34
N GLN A 326 34.72 -19.83 -35.92
CA GLN A 326 34.46 -21.14 -36.55
C GLN A 326 35.10 -22.33 -35.83
N THR A 327 35.09 -22.30 -34.48
CA THR A 327 35.73 -23.30 -33.63
C THR A 327 34.85 -24.54 -33.51
N THR A 328 35.37 -25.73 -33.84
CA THR A 328 34.69 -26.99 -33.65
C THR A 328 35.46 -27.88 -32.65
N ASP A 329 34.74 -28.77 -31.94
CA ASP A 329 35.33 -29.82 -31.14
C ASP A 329 35.80 -31.00 -32.02
N ASN A 330 36.45 -32.00 -31.41
CA ASN A 330 36.92 -33.20 -32.09
C ASN A 330 35.80 -34.03 -32.75
N ARG A 331 34.54 -33.65 -32.56
CA ARG A 331 33.35 -34.29 -33.17
C ARG A 331 32.65 -33.35 -34.16
N GLY A 332 33.29 -32.27 -34.58
CA GLY A 332 32.76 -31.30 -35.53
C GLY A 332 31.64 -30.41 -34.98
N ARG A 333 31.43 -30.38 -33.65
CA ARG A 333 30.43 -29.51 -33.02
C ARG A 333 31.07 -28.18 -32.59
N TYR A 334 30.35 -27.09 -32.80
CA TYR A 334 30.84 -25.77 -32.40
C TYR A 334 31.15 -25.69 -30.91
N ASN A 335 32.34 -25.14 -30.59
CA ASN A 335 32.81 -25.00 -29.20
C ASN A 335 32.89 -23.54 -28.78
N LEU A 336 31.81 -23.06 -28.18
CA LEU A 336 31.69 -21.71 -27.69
C LEU A 336 32.77 -21.30 -26.69
N LEU A 337 33.19 -22.23 -25.80
CA LEU A 337 34.23 -21.95 -24.83
C LEU A 337 35.57 -21.66 -25.50
N THR A 338 35.87 -22.39 -26.60
CA THR A 338 37.06 -22.15 -27.40
C THR A 338 36.95 -20.81 -28.13
N ALA A 339 35.79 -20.48 -28.70
CA ALA A 339 35.58 -19.18 -29.35
C ALA A 339 35.81 -18.01 -28.37
N ILE A 340 35.32 -18.10 -27.14
CA ILE A 340 35.55 -17.07 -26.12
C ILE A 340 37.05 -16.97 -25.75
N ARG A 341 37.82 -18.06 -25.77
CA ARG A 341 39.27 -18.05 -25.49
C ARG A 341 40.10 -17.30 -26.56
N TYR A 342 39.61 -17.20 -27.78
CA TYR A 342 40.24 -16.45 -28.85
C TYR A 342 40.10 -14.91 -28.72
N ILE A 343 39.33 -14.44 -27.73
CA ILE A 343 39.19 -13.01 -27.47
C ILE A 343 40.40 -12.56 -26.62
N ASP A 344 41.26 -11.66 -27.17
CA ASP A 344 42.43 -11.17 -26.49
C ASP A 344 42.14 -10.09 -25.42
N ASP A 345 40.90 -9.56 -25.40
CA ASP A 345 40.45 -8.64 -24.37
C ASP A 345 40.04 -9.42 -23.10
N PRO A 346 40.83 -9.33 -22.00
CA PRO A 346 40.59 -10.11 -20.79
C PRO A 346 39.26 -9.74 -20.09
N GLU A 347 38.86 -8.46 -20.14
CA GLU A 347 37.64 -7.97 -19.48
C GLU A 347 36.39 -8.47 -20.23
N LEU A 348 36.39 -8.33 -21.56
CA LEU A 348 35.30 -8.85 -22.41
C LEU A 348 35.17 -10.37 -22.28
N ARG A 349 36.29 -11.09 -22.27
CA ARG A 349 36.33 -12.54 -22.11
C ARG A 349 35.75 -12.99 -20.77
N ASP A 350 36.07 -12.31 -19.65
CA ASP A 350 35.53 -12.63 -18.33
C ASP A 350 34.02 -12.38 -18.26
N LYS A 351 33.54 -11.26 -18.81
CA LYS A 351 32.11 -10.94 -18.90
C LYS A 351 31.35 -12.02 -19.71
N LEU A 352 31.85 -12.40 -20.85
CA LEU A 352 31.25 -13.46 -21.69
C LEU A 352 31.22 -14.82 -20.96
N ASN A 353 32.27 -15.17 -20.23
CA ASN A 353 32.28 -16.42 -19.45
C ASN A 353 31.23 -16.41 -18.33
N LYS A 354 31.07 -15.29 -17.62
CA LYS A 354 30.05 -15.14 -16.58
C LYS A 354 28.63 -15.30 -17.16
N LEU A 355 28.34 -14.64 -18.26
CA LEU A 355 27.03 -14.74 -18.91
C LEU A 355 26.76 -16.14 -19.46
N ARG A 356 27.79 -16.80 -20.02
CA ARG A 356 27.68 -18.20 -20.46
C ARG A 356 27.36 -19.14 -19.29
N GLN A 357 27.92 -18.92 -18.12
CA GLN A 357 27.58 -19.72 -16.92
C GLN A 357 26.12 -19.51 -16.51
N ILE A 358 25.63 -18.25 -16.50
CA ILE A 358 24.23 -17.94 -16.21
C ILE A 358 23.32 -18.62 -17.23
N ARG A 359 23.60 -18.52 -18.52
CA ARG A 359 22.86 -19.21 -19.57
C ARG A 359 22.78 -20.72 -19.35
N ASN A 360 23.90 -21.34 -19.00
CA ASN A 360 23.93 -22.79 -18.75
C ASN A 360 23.07 -23.16 -17.54
N GLN A 361 23.12 -22.37 -16.48
CA GLN A 361 22.24 -22.61 -15.30
C GLN A 361 20.75 -22.51 -15.67
N ILE A 362 20.38 -21.53 -16.51
CA ILE A 362 19.00 -21.37 -16.98
C ILE A 362 18.57 -22.59 -17.81
N VAL A 363 19.37 -22.99 -18.79
CA VAL A 363 19.04 -24.10 -19.70
C VAL A 363 18.96 -25.43 -18.98
N HIS A 364 19.81 -25.65 -17.97
CA HIS A 364 19.80 -26.88 -17.16
C HIS A 364 18.84 -26.84 -15.97
N GLY A 365 18.05 -25.76 -15.81
CA GLY A 365 17.10 -25.63 -14.71
C GLY A 365 17.74 -25.51 -13.32
N THR A 366 19.03 -25.16 -13.23
CA THR A 366 19.78 -25.02 -11.99
C THR A 366 19.92 -23.57 -11.52
N PHE A 367 19.33 -22.64 -12.24
CA PHE A 367 19.38 -21.21 -11.92
C PHE A 367 18.55 -20.92 -10.67
N LYS A 368 19.21 -20.39 -9.60
CA LYS A 368 18.60 -20.13 -8.29
C LYS A 368 18.37 -18.65 -8.01
N SER A 369 18.87 -17.74 -8.84
CA SER A 369 18.76 -16.30 -8.67
C SER A 369 17.78 -15.72 -9.66
N THR A 370 17.13 -14.62 -9.31
CA THR A 370 16.34 -13.82 -10.25
C THR A 370 17.29 -13.09 -11.18
N ILE A 371 17.08 -13.17 -12.51
CA ILE A 371 17.76 -12.32 -13.46
C ILE A 371 17.25 -10.91 -13.25
N ILE A 372 18.14 -9.98 -12.93
CA ILE A 372 17.81 -8.58 -12.76
C ILE A 372 17.83 -7.92 -14.14
N PRO A 373 16.96 -6.94 -14.42
CA PRO A 373 16.97 -6.21 -15.69
C PRO A 373 18.34 -5.70 -16.10
N THR A 374 19.18 -5.30 -15.15
CA THR A 374 20.59 -4.87 -15.41
C THR A 374 21.44 -5.94 -16.11
N GLN A 375 21.20 -7.22 -15.86
CA GLN A 375 21.92 -8.31 -16.54
C GLN A 375 21.52 -8.44 -18.01
N ILE A 376 20.32 -8.01 -18.37
CA ILE A 376 19.86 -7.93 -19.76
C ILE A 376 20.50 -6.75 -20.47
N ASP A 377 20.58 -5.62 -19.80
CA ASP A 377 21.29 -4.42 -20.30
C ASP A 377 22.79 -4.70 -20.48
N ASP A 378 23.42 -5.47 -19.57
CA ASP A 378 24.80 -5.95 -19.71
C ASP A 378 24.99 -6.79 -20.98
N LEU A 379 24.02 -7.62 -21.37
CA LEU A 379 24.09 -8.40 -22.61
C LEU A 379 24.11 -7.51 -23.87
N ASP A 380 23.29 -6.47 -23.90
CA ASP A 380 23.25 -5.52 -25.02
C ASP A 380 24.58 -4.74 -25.12
N GLN A 381 25.14 -4.29 -24.01
CA GLN A 381 26.45 -3.64 -23.97
C GLN A 381 27.59 -4.58 -24.43
N ILE A 382 27.57 -5.81 -23.98
CA ILE A 382 28.59 -6.82 -24.37
C ILE A 382 28.46 -7.18 -25.83
N HIS A 383 27.24 -7.25 -26.35
CA HIS A 383 27.02 -7.44 -27.80
C HIS A 383 27.66 -6.32 -28.61
N GLU A 384 27.47 -5.05 -28.26
CA GLU A 384 28.11 -3.92 -28.90
C GLU A 384 29.67 -3.94 -28.78
N GLN A 385 30.16 -4.30 -27.57
CA GLN A 385 31.61 -4.42 -27.36
C GLN A 385 32.24 -5.53 -28.25
N LEU A 386 31.53 -6.67 -28.37
CA LEU A 386 31.98 -7.78 -29.21
C LEU A 386 31.96 -7.40 -30.68
N GLN A 387 30.92 -6.71 -31.16
CA GLN A 387 30.89 -6.22 -32.55
C GLN A 387 32.07 -5.31 -32.85
N ARG A 388 32.36 -4.32 -32.02
CA ARG A 388 33.51 -3.41 -32.18
C ARG A 388 34.86 -4.15 -32.12
N TYR A 389 34.96 -5.20 -31.33
CA TYR A 389 36.14 -6.04 -31.23
C TYR A 389 36.33 -6.83 -32.54
N ILE A 390 35.29 -7.42 -33.08
CA ILE A 390 35.32 -8.16 -34.35
C ILE A 390 35.70 -7.23 -35.53
N GLU A 391 35.09 -6.05 -35.64
CA GLU A 391 35.39 -5.04 -36.65
C GLU A 391 36.88 -4.62 -36.63
N ARG A 392 37.48 -4.48 -35.44
CA ARG A 392 38.91 -4.21 -35.29
C ARG A 392 39.79 -5.34 -35.82
N LEU A 393 39.41 -6.60 -35.53
CA LEU A 393 40.13 -7.77 -36.04
C LEU A 393 40.05 -7.88 -37.58
N ASP A 394 38.91 -7.53 -38.16
CA ASP A 394 38.75 -7.54 -39.62
C ASP A 394 39.59 -6.45 -40.31
N ASN A 395 39.67 -5.28 -39.71
CA ASN A 395 40.51 -4.19 -40.23
C ASN A 395 42.03 -4.53 -40.17
N ILE A 396 42.49 -5.18 -39.10
CA ILE A 396 43.90 -5.62 -38.94
C ILE A 396 44.25 -6.75 -39.94
N SER A 397 43.27 -7.57 -40.35
CA SER A 397 43.50 -8.66 -41.32
C SER A 397 43.52 -8.18 -42.78
N MET A 398 43.18 -6.94 -43.06
CA MET A 398 43.21 -6.30 -44.38
C MET A 398 44.48 -5.45 -44.65
N GLU A 399 45.27 -5.17 -43.60
CA GLU A 399 46.63 -4.58 -43.72
C GLU A 399 47.70 -5.70 -43.77
#